data_2667e641ce2dc6ff2450bfa98ea8a22b
#
_entry.id   2667e641ce2dc6ff2450bfa98ea8a22b
#
_cell.length_a   1.000
_cell.length_b   1.000
_cell.length_c   1.000
_cell.angle_alpha   90.00
_cell.angle_beta   90.00
_cell.angle_gamma   90.00
#
_symmetry.space_group_name_H-M   'P 1'
#
loop_
_entity.id
_entity.type
_entity.pdbx_description
1 polymer ?
#
loop_
_entity_poly.entity_id
_entity_poly.type
_entity_poly.pdbx_seq_one_letter_code
_entity_poly.pdbx_strand_id
1 'polypeptide(L)'
;MKIARVVRRRSRDVAALERLHELFRDGEYEKAEAGARAIEARAGRLRKRAWGLAVGWHARGLATAAACAQGRGTQVLAELESLTAELEGMTGSGRALLLMVRSNRMLVLNGQGRCSEAETEGLDILRGLTRIKHLTSVSHIELCVLDNMVDALCGQDRYEEAEAVARGNLARAEGGTLAALHCGLVNSLNGQGRYQDALAEARRSVPVRDRSLSGRLGMGTAVALHGLGRRSEAEAAAREALEDCERSLYPDHPRIREARELLARVTAGDPPAPPPEKAARG
;
A
#
# COMPACT_ATOMS: atom_id res chain seq x y z
N MET A 1 -18.02 18.37 -37.14
CA MET A 1 -18.27 16.98 -36.65
C MET A 1 -17.06 16.33 -36.00
N LYS A 2 -15.83 16.38 -36.51
CA LYS A 2 -14.65 15.68 -35.90
C LYS A 2 -14.28 16.19 -34.48
N ILE A 3 -14.29 17.52 -34.26
CA ILE A 3 -13.92 18.14 -32.96
C ILE A 3 -14.91 17.73 -31.83
N ALA A 4 -16.22 17.85 -32.09
CA ALA A 4 -17.24 17.46 -31.12
C ALA A 4 -17.15 15.96 -30.72
N ARG A 5 -16.77 15.08 -31.64
CA ARG A 5 -16.56 13.65 -31.39
C ARG A 5 -15.33 13.39 -30.50
N VAL A 6 -14.27 14.18 -30.68
CA VAL A 6 -13.05 14.11 -29.87
C VAL A 6 -13.32 14.60 -28.42
N VAL A 7 -14.01 15.72 -28.27
CA VAL A 7 -14.36 16.29 -26.95
C VAL A 7 -15.27 15.34 -26.18
N ARG A 8 -16.33 14.80 -26.82
CA ARG A 8 -17.22 13.80 -26.18
C ARG A 8 -16.49 12.52 -25.78
N ARG A 9 -15.52 12.07 -26.57
CA ARG A 9 -14.74 10.86 -26.26
C ARG A 9 -13.80 11.13 -25.08
N ARG A 10 -13.14 12.29 -25.05
CA ARG A 10 -12.29 12.76 -23.95
C ARG A 10 -13.05 12.79 -22.63
N SER A 11 -14.24 13.37 -22.61
CA SER A 11 -15.13 13.42 -21.46
C SER A 11 -15.55 12.01 -20.97
N ARG A 12 -15.83 11.09 -21.91
CA ARG A 12 -16.20 9.70 -21.56
C ARG A 12 -15.08 8.90 -20.94
N ASP A 13 -13.85 9.03 -21.44
CA ASP A 13 -12.71 8.27 -20.91
C ASP A 13 -12.29 8.80 -19.53
N VAL A 14 -12.38 10.13 -19.31
CA VAL A 14 -12.15 10.73 -17.98
C VAL A 14 -13.21 10.23 -16.99
N ALA A 15 -14.49 10.34 -17.32
CA ALA A 15 -15.57 9.85 -16.47
C ALA A 15 -15.51 8.33 -16.23
N ALA A 16 -14.97 7.56 -17.18
CA ALA A 16 -14.73 6.14 -16.99
C ALA A 16 -13.59 5.89 -15.99
N LEU A 17 -12.48 6.63 -16.08
CA LEU A 17 -11.38 6.56 -15.12
C LEU A 17 -11.83 6.94 -13.70
N GLU A 18 -12.64 8.00 -13.56
CA GLU A 18 -13.20 8.40 -12.27
C GLU A 18 -14.01 7.28 -11.63
N ARG A 19 -14.92 6.63 -12.39
CA ARG A 19 -15.66 5.46 -11.90
C ARG A 19 -14.78 4.29 -11.51
N LEU A 20 -13.68 4.06 -12.23
CA LEU A 20 -12.75 2.99 -11.89
C LEU A 20 -11.95 3.31 -10.62
N HIS A 21 -11.65 4.58 -10.35
CA HIS A 21 -11.07 5.01 -9.08
C HIS A 21 -12.06 4.85 -7.91
N GLU A 22 -13.36 5.04 -8.15
CA GLU A 22 -14.41 4.74 -7.16
C GLU A 22 -14.43 3.24 -6.84
N LEU A 23 -14.47 2.37 -7.86
CA LEU A 23 -14.38 0.93 -7.68
C LEU A 23 -13.12 0.52 -6.91
N PHE A 24 -11.97 1.13 -7.22
CA PHE A 24 -10.73 0.88 -6.50
C PHE A 24 -10.85 1.26 -5.01
N ARG A 25 -11.41 2.43 -4.69
CA ARG A 25 -11.65 2.88 -3.30
C ARG A 25 -12.64 1.99 -2.55
N ASP A 26 -13.60 1.40 -3.27
CA ASP A 26 -14.58 0.47 -2.71
C ASP A 26 -14.03 -0.97 -2.56
N GLY A 27 -12.75 -1.21 -2.89
CA GLY A 27 -12.09 -2.50 -2.81
C GLY A 27 -12.44 -3.48 -3.94
N GLU A 28 -13.11 -3.02 -5.01
CA GLU A 28 -13.47 -3.79 -6.20
C GLU A 28 -12.30 -3.85 -7.19
N TYR A 29 -11.14 -4.32 -6.72
CA TYR A 29 -9.85 -4.23 -7.43
C TYR A 29 -9.86 -4.95 -8.77
N GLU A 30 -10.52 -6.13 -8.85
CA GLU A 30 -10.60 -6.93 -10.08
C GLU A 30 -11.36 -6.17 -11.18
N LYS A 31 -12.47 -5.49 -10.81
CA LYS A 31 -13.26 -4.68 -11.74
C LYS A 31 -12.51 -3.41 -12.16
N ALA A 32 -11.84 -2.78 -11.20
CA ALA A 32 -11.03 -1.59 -11.46
C ALA A 32 -9.89 -1.90 -12.43
N GLU A 33 -9.17 -3.01 -12.20
CA GLU A 33 -8.09 -3.45 -13.08
C GLU A 33 -8.58 -3.79 -14.48
N ALA A 34 -9.60 -4.65 -14.60
CA ALA A 34 -10.14 -5.05 -15.90
C ALA A 34 -10.63 -3.85 -16.71
N GLY A 35 -11.33 -2.91 -16.07
CA GLY A 35 -11.76 -1.65 -16.69
C GLY A 35 -10.61 -0.78 -17.12
N ALA A 36 -9.59 -0.64 -16.30
CA ALA A 36 -8.39 0.15 -16.58
C ALA A 36 -7.59 -0.45 -17.75
N ARG A 37 -7.39 -1.77 -17.77
CA ARG A 37 -6.77 -2.48 -18.92
C ARG A 37 -7.56 -2.27 -20.23
N ALA A 38 -8.89 -2.27 -20.17
CA ALA A 38 -9.73 -2.01 -21.33
C ALA A 38 -9.58 -0.56 -21.86
N ILE A 39 -9.41 0.43 -20.95
CA ILE A 39 -9.12 1.81 -21.32
C ILE A 39 -7.72 1.92 -21.95
N GLU A 40 -6.71 1.32 -21.33
CA GLU A 40 -5.32 1.28 -21.83
C GLU A 40 -5.25 0.74 -23.27
N ALA A 41 -5.86 -0.41 -23.51
CA ALA A 41 -5.90 -1.05 -24.84
C ALA A 41 -6.57 -0.14 -25.91
N ARG A 42 -7.60 0.64 -25.52
CA ARG A 42 -8.23 1.62 -26.41
C ARG A 42 -7.35 2.83 -26.64
N ALA A 43 -6.69 3.32 -25.58
CA ALA A 43 -5.79 4.47 -25.63
C ALA A 43 -4.56 4.19 -26.50
N GLY A 44 -4.03 2.95 -26.44
CA GLY A 44 -2.93 2.48 -27.27
C GLY A 44 -3.16 2.66 -28.76
N ARG A 45 -4.41 2.51 -29.23
CA ARG A 45 -4.81 2.78 -30.61
C ARG A 45 -4.81 4.28 -30.99
N LEU A 46 -4.70 5.16 -30.00
CA LEU A 46 -4.72 6.62 -30.14
C LEU A 46 -3.38 7.26 -29.77
N ARG A 47 -2.31 6.49 -29.64
CA ARG A 47 -0.95 6.94 -29.20
C ARG A 47 -0.39 8.13 -29.99
N LYS A 48 -0.87 8.37 -31.21
CA LYS A 48 -0.49 9.56 -32.01
C LYS A 48 -1.03 10.89 -31.46
N ARG A 49 -1.83 10.90 -30.38
CA ARG A 49 -2.41 12.08 -29.77
C ARG A 49 -1.99 12.17 -28.31
N ALA A 50 -1.46 13.31 -27.88
CA ALA A 50 -1.01 13.55 -26.50
C ALA A 50 -2.06 13.17 -25.44
N TRP A 51 -3.35 13.40 -25.71
CA TRP A 51 -4.45 13.00 -24.84
C TRP A 51 -4.58 11.46 -24.69
N GLY A 52 -4.41 10.71 -25.77
CA GLY A 52 -4.46 9.24 -25.73
C GLY A 52 -3.33 8.67 -24.87
N LEU A 53 -2.16 9.27 -24.89
CA LEU A 53 -1.04 8.92 -24.03
C LEU A 53 -1.38 9.16 -22.54
N ALA A 54 -1.88 10.38 -22.20
CA ALA A 54 -2.20 10.71 -20.81
C ALA A 54 -3.26 9.77 -20.21
N VAL A 55 -4.34 9.48 -20.95
CA VAL A 55 -5.36 8.52 -20.50
C VAL A 55 -4.79 7.10 -20.36
N GLY A 56 -3.92 6.68 -21.28
CA GLY A 56 -3.24 5.39 -21.23
C GLY A 56 -2.37 5.24 -19.99
N TRP A 57 -1.59 6.25 -19.65
CA TRP A 57 -0.74 6.24 -18.44
C TRP A 57 -1.57 6.18 -17.15
N HIS A 58 -2.65 6.97 -17.04
CA HIS A 58 -3.53 6.92 -15.88
C HIS A 58 -4.23 5.56 -15.73
N ALA A 59 -4.72 5.00 -16.84
CA ALA A 59 -5.33 3.69 -16.84
C ALA A 59 -4.33 2.60 -16.42
N ARG A 60 -3.13 2.64 -16.97
CA ARG A 60 -2.06 1.70 -16.63
C ARG A 60 -1.61 1.84 -15.18
N GLY A 61 -1.48 3.06 -14.67
CA GLY A 61 -1.19 3.32 -13.25
C GLY A 61 -2.26 2.76 -12.32
N LEU A 62 -3.55 2.91 -12.66
CA LEU A 62 -4.65 2.35 -11.89
C LEU A 62 -4.68 0.81 -11.97
N ALA A 63 -4.42 0.23 -13.14
CA ALA A 63 -4.37 -1.23 -13.29
C ALA A 63 -3.25 -1.86 -12.46
N THR A 64 -2.06 -1.26 -12.49
CA THR A 64 -0.92 -1.74 -11.67
C THR A 64 -1.18 -1.55 -10.17
N ALA A 65 -1.81 -0.44 -9.75
CA ALA A 65 -2.21 -0.23 -8.35
C ALA A 65 -3.21 -1.30 -7.90
N ALA A 66 -4.21 -1.61 -8.73
CA ALA A 66 -5.19 -2.65 -8.43
C ALA A 66 -4.56 -4.05 -8.36
N ALA A 67 -3.60 -4.37 -9.23
CA ALA A 67 -2.84 -5.61 -9.15
C ALA A 67 -1.99 -5.69 -7.85
N CYS A 68 -1.36 -4.59 -7.43
CA CYS A 68 -0.65 -4.53 -6.15
C CYS A 68 -1.58 -4.78 -4.96
N ALA A 69 -2.77 -4.15 -4.94
CA ALA A 69 -3.76 -4.35 -3.89
C ALA A 69 -4.31 -5.79 -3.82
N GLN A 70 -4.23 -6.53 -4.92
CA GLN A 70 -4.54 -7.96 -4.98
C GLN A 70 -3.35 -8.87 -4.60
N GLY A 71 -2.21 -8.33 -4.16
CA GLY A 71 -0.99 -9.09 -3.85
C GLY A 71 -0.19 -9.57 -5.07
N ARG A 72 -0.54 -9.09 -6.28
CA ARG A 72 0.14 -9.45 -7.54
C ARG A 72 1.21 -8.44 -7.97
N GLY A 73 1.73 -7.66 -6.99
CA GLY A 73 2.70 -6.61 -7.26
C GLY A 73 3.95 -7.09 -8.01
N THR A 74 4.49 -8.26 -7.65
CA THR A 74 5.65 -8.85 -8.34
C THR A 74 5.42 -9.09 -9.83
N GLN A 75 4.18 -9.41 -10.23
CA GLN A 75 3.83 -9.65 -11.63
C GLN A 75 3.81 -8.36 -12.46
N VAL A 76 3.58 -7.22 -11.82
CA VAL A 76 3.48 -5.91 -12.49
C VAL A 76 4.71 -5.02 -12.25
N LEU A 77 5.76 -5.51 -11.58
CA LEU A 77 6.94 -4.72 -11.27
C LEU A 77 7.63 -4.15 -12.54
N ALA A 78 7.85 -4.98 -13.55
CA ALA A 78 8.44 -4.55 -14.82
C ALA A 78 7.56 -3.50 -15.53
N GLU A 79 6.24 -3.60 -15.38
CA GLU A 79 5.31 -2.61 -15.93
C GLU A 79 5.38 -1.28 -15.17
N LEU A 80 5.50 -1.32 -13.83
CA LEU A 80 5.71 -0.12 -12.99
C LEU A 80 7.03 0.58 -13.37
N GLU A 81 8.10 -0.17 -13.60
CA GLU A 81 9.39 0.35 -14.04
C GLU A 81 9.31 1.00 -15.43
N SER A 82 8.67 0.34 -16.39
CA SER A 82 8.44 0.90 -17.71
C SER A 82 7.60 2.17 -17.67
N LEU A 83 6.52 2.18 -16.88
CA LEU A 83 5.65 3.34 -16.73
C LEU A 83 6.39 4.50 -16.03
N THR A 84 7.23 4.21 -15.06
CA THR A 84 8.10 5.19 -14.40
C THR A 84 9.01 5.86 -15.43
N ALA A 85 9.72 5.09 -16.26
CA ALA A 85 10.60 5.61 -17.31
C ALA A 85 9.84 6.47 -18.35
N GLU A 86 8.63 6.04 -18.75
CA GLU A 86 7.78 6.81 -19.69
C GLU A 86 7.32 8.16 -19.10
N LEU A 87 7.17 8.25 -17.77
CA LEU A 87 6.70 9.45 -17.07
C LEU A 87 7.87 10.35 -16.62
N GLU A 88 9.12 9.91 -16.71
CA GLU A 88 10.28 10.75 -16.42
C GLU A 88 10.28 12.01 -17.28
N GLY A 89 10.60 13.14 -16.66
CA GLY A 89 10.57 14.44 -17.31
C GLY A 89 9.18 15.09 -17.43
N MET A 90 8.10 14.39 -17.08
CA MET A 90 6.75 14.98 -17.08
C MET A 90 6.59 16.02 -15.98
N THR A 91 5.72 17.02 -16.26
CA THR A 91 5.35 18.11 -15.34
C THR A 91 3.86 18.07 -14.99
N GLY A 92 3.43 18.87 -14.02
CA GLY A 92 2.01 18.98 -13.65
C GLY A 92 1.41 17.64 -13.21
N SER A 93 0.26 17.27 -13.76
CA SER A 93 -0.45 16.02 -13.42
C SER A 93 0.34 14.76 -13.78
N GLY A 94 1.17 14.80 -14.82
CA GLY A 94 2.06 13.70 -15.19
C GLY A 94 3.12 13.43 -14.11
N ARG A 95 3.63 14.49 -13.48
CA ARG A 95 4.56 14.36 -12.35
C ARG A 95 3.90 13.74 -11.12
N ALA A 96 2.65 14.12 -10.80
CA ALA A 96 1.91 13.51 -9.70
C ALA A 96 1.65 12.02 -9.95
N LEU A 97 1.28 11.65 -11.19
CA LEU A 97 1.12 10.26 -11.60
C LEU A 97 2.43 9.46 -11.45
N LEU A 98 3.57 10.02 -11.88
CA LEU A 98 4.88 9.40 -11.70
C LEU A 98 5.14 9.07 -10.22
N LEU A 99 4.91 10.03 -9.32
CA LEU A 99 5.18 9.83 -7.89
C LEU A 99 4.23 8.79 -7.26
N MET A 100 2.98 8.71 -7.75
CA MET A 100 2.04 7.66 -7.33
C MET A 100 2.45 6.27 -7.84
N VAL A 101 2.90 6.15 -9.10
CA VAL A 101 3.41 4.90 -9.67
C VAL A 101 4.65 4.41 -8.90
N ARG A 102 5.55 5.32 -8.55
CA ARG A 102 6.72 5.02 -7.73
C ARG A 102 6.33 4.59 -6.30
N SER A 103 5.28 5.17 -5.71
CA SER A 103 4.75 4.73 -4.41
C SER A 103 4.21 3.28 -4.48
N ASN A 104 3.54 2.90 -5.57
CA ASN A 104 3.12 1.50 -5.78
C ASN A 104 4.33 0.56 -5.92
N ARG A 105 5.42 1.04 -6.55
CA ARG A 105 6.67 0.27 -6.63
C ARG A 105 7.30 0.04 -5.25
N MET A 106 7.26 1.03 -4.34
CA MET A 106 7.71 0.85 -2.95
C MET A 106 6.98 -0.30 -2.25
N LEU A 107 5.64 -0.40 -2.41
CA LEU A 107 4.86 -1.50 -1.85
C LEU A 107 5.38 -2.87 -2.34
N VAL A 108 5.70 -2.97 -3.63
CA VAL A 108 6.25 -4.21 -4.20
C VAL A 108 7.65 -4.52 -3.65
N LEU A 109 8.52 -3.51 -3.55
CA LEU A 109 9.86 -3.65 -2.98
C LEU A 109 9.81 -4.12 -1.52
N ASN A 110 8.93 -3.53 -0.71
CA ASN A 110 8.71 -3.96 0.68
C ASN A 110 8.27 -5.42 0.74
N GLY A 111 7.33 -5.83 -0.10
CA GLY A 111 6.86 -7.22 -0.18
C GLY A 111 7.94 -8.22 -0.65
N GLN A 112 9.02 -7.73 -1.28
CA GLN A 112 10.20 -8.52 -1.69
C GLN A 112 11.33 -8.49 -0.65
N GLY A 113 11.16 -7.79 0.49
CA GLY A 113 12.22 -7.58 1.48
C GLY A 113 13.31 -6.58 1.04
N ARG A 114 13.11 -5.87 -0.08
CA ARG A 114 14.03 -4.83 -0.59
C ARG A 114 13.77 -3.48 0.09
N CYS A 115 13.71 -3.50 1.42
CA CYS A 115 13.22 -2.38 2.23
C CYS A 115 14.12 -1.13 2.14
N SER A 116 15.44 -1.30 2.03
CA SER A 116 16.37 -0.16 1.85
C SER A 116 16.18 0.56 0.51
N GLU A 117 15.84 -0.18 -0.55
CA GLU A 117 15.52 0.42 -1.85
C GLU A 117 14.17 1.15 -1.78
N ALA A 118 13.17 0.56 -1.11
CA ALA A 118 11.87 1.20 -0.90
C ALA A 118 12.03 2.51 -0.10
N GLU A 119 12.84 2.53 0.95
CA GLU A 119 13.13 3.73 1.73
C GLU A 119 13.78 4.82 0.86
N THR A 120 14.82 4.47 0.10
CA THR A 120 15.50 5.42 -0.80
C THR A 120 14.51 6.03 -1.80
N GLU A 121 13.66 5.21 -2.39
CA GLU A 121 12.61 5.66 -3.32
C GLU A 121 11.60 6.56 -2.63
N GLY A 122 11.18 6.23 -1.42
CA GLY A 122 10.26 7.03 -0.62
C GLY A 122 10.80 8.43 -0.34
N LEU A 123 12.06 8.54 0.06
CA LEU A 123 12.73 9.83 0.29
C LEU A 123 12.76 10.67 -0.99
N ASP A 124 13.02 10.07 -2.14
CA ASP A 124 13.02 10.77 -3.42
C ASP A 124 11.62 11.22 -3.85
N ILE A 125 10.60 10.40 -3.59
CA ILE A 125 9.21 10.77 -3.83
C ILE A 125 8.83 11.98 -2.96
N LEU A 126 9.12 11.95 -1.67
CA LEU A 126 8.81 13.04 -0.74
C LEU A 126 9.49 14.35 -1.17
N ARG A 127 10.77 14.31 -1.60
CA ARG A 127 11.44 15.48 -2.21
C ARG A 127 10.74 15.95 -3.49
N GLY A 128 10.25 15.02 -4.30
CA GLY A 128 9.47 15.33 -5.50
C GLY A 128 8.14 16.01 -5.21
N LEU A 129 7.41 15.53 -4.18
CA LEU A 129 6.12 16.07 -3.74
C LEU A 129 6.27 17.51 -3.23
N THR A 130 7.31 17.83 -2.47
CA THR A 130 7.55 19.21 -2.00
C THR A 130 7.67 20.22 -3.13
N ARG A 131 8.14 19.80 -4.31
CA ARG A 131 8.29 20.67 -5.50
C ARG A 131 6.97 20.94 -6.22
N ILE A 132 5.96 20.10 -6.06
CA ILE A 132 4.68 20.21 -6.79
C ILE A 132 3.47 20.48 -5.90
N LYS A 133 3.61 20.47 -4.57
CA LYS A 133 2.51 20.67 -3.61
C LYS A 133 1.73 21.98 -3.81
N HIS A 134 2.36 23.00 -4.39
CA HIS A 134 1.75 24.28 -4.70
C HIS A 134 0.94 24.26 -6.01
N LEU A 135 1.09 23.22 -6.84
CA LEU A 135 0.43 23.06 -8.14
C LEU A 135 -0.79 22.14 -8.07
N THR A 136 -0.79 21.18 -7.14
CA THR A 136 -1.85 20.18 -7.02
C THR A 136 -1.89 19.62 -5.60
N SER A 137 -3.05 19.08 -5.19
CA SER A 137 -3.16 18.37 -3.93
C SER A 137 -2.40 17.03 -4.03
N VAL A 138 -1.41 16.86 -3.16
CA VAL A 138 -0.55 15.66 -3.11
C VAL A 138 -0.59 14.96 -1.75
N SER A 139 -1.42 15.44 -0.82
CA SER A 139 -1.48 14.95 0.56
C SER A 139 -1.75 13.45 0.63
N HIS A 140 -2.63 12.93 -0.23
CA HIS A 140 -2.90 11.50 -0.28
C HIS A 140 -1.67 10.69 -0.72
N ILE A 141 -0.96 11.13 -1.75
CA ILE A 141 0.27 10.45 -2.21
C ILE A 141 1.33 10.50 -1.11
N GLU A 142 1.50 11.64 -0.46
CA GLU A 142 2.44 11.80 0.65
C GLU A 142 2.16 10.79 1.77
N LEU A 143 0.90 10.66 2.19
CA LEU A 143 0.52 9.74 3.26
C LEU A 143 0.68 8.26 2.86
N CYS A 144 0.39 7.89 1.60
CA CYS A 144 0.67 6.55 1.10
C CYS A 144 2.17 6.23 1.09
N VAL A 145 3.02 7.21 0.73
CA VAL A 145 4.48 7.06 0.77
C VAL A 145 4.96 6.90 2.21
N LEU A 146 4.41 7.67 3.15
CA LEU A 146 4.79 7.57 4.57
C LEU A 146 4.35 6.24 5.19
N ASP A 147 3.20 5.68 4.81
CA ASP A 147 2.80 4.33 5.20
C ASP A 147 3.78 3.27 4.66
N ASN A 148 4.12 3.34 3.37
CA ASN A 148 5.13 2.45 2.78
C ASN A 148 6.52 2.63 3.42
N MET A 149 6.87 3.83 3.89
CA MET A 149 8.11 4.09 4.65
C MET A 149 8.09 3.40 6.02
N VAL A 150 6.94 3.38 6.71
CA VAL A 150 6.79 2.65 7.97
C VAL A 150 7.04 1.16 7.75
N ASP A 151 6.46 0.57 6.70
CA ASP A 151 6.69 -0.84 6.36
C ASP A 151 8.19 -1.08 6.00
N ALA A 152 8.82 -0.17 5.25
CA ALA A 152 10.24 -0.26 4.89
C ALA A 152 11.18 -0.19 6.11
N LEU A 153 10.88 0.68 7.05
CA LEU A 153 11.65 0.82 8.29
C LEU A 153 11.45 -0.40 9.22
N CYS A 154 10.22 -0.91 9.35
CA CYS A 154 9.95 -2.15 10.07
C CYS A 154 10.72 -3.34 9.46
N GLY A 155 10.77 -3.45 8.14
CA GLY A 155 11.50 -4.50 7.45
C GLY A 155 13.04 -4.37 7.54
N GLN A 156 13.55 -3.27 8.09
CA GLN A 156 14.96 -3.02 8.41
C GLN A 156 15.24 -3.04 9.93
N ASP A 157 14.27 -3.53 10.74
CA ASP A 157 14.34 -3.54 12.22
C ASP A 157 14.51 -2.15 12.87
N ARG A 158 14.22 -1.08 12.12
CA ARG A 158 14.28 0.34 12.59
C ARG A 158 12.94 0.77 13.17
N TYR A 159 12.47 0.05 14.16
CA TYR A 159 11.11 0.15 14.69
C TYR A 159 10.81 1.51 15.37
N GLU A 160 11.78 2.12 16.06
CA GLU A 160 11.58 3.44 16.68
C GLU A 160 11.37 4.54 15.64
N GLU A 161 12.07 4.45 14.51
CA GLU A 161 11.90 5.40 13.40
C GLU A 161 10.54 5.17 12.70
N ALA A 162 10.15 3.90 12.50
CA ALA A 162 8.84 3.53 11.99
C ALA A 162 7.71 4.09 12.88
N GLU A 163 7.81 3.92 14.21
CA GLU A 163 6.87 4.49 15.18
C GLU A 163 6.78 6.01 15.05
N ALA A 164 7.91 6.71 14.96
CA ALA A 164 7.92 8.16 14.83
C ALA A 164 7.22 8.64 13.56
N VAL A 165 7.46 7.98 12.42
CA VAL A 165 6.80 8.29 11.15
C VAL A 165 5.30 8.04 11.25
N ALA A 166 4.88 6.88 11.76
CA ALA A 166 3.47 6.54 11.88
C ALA A 166 2.74 7.54 12.78
N ARG A 167 3.21 7.77 14.02
CA ARG A 167 2.59 8.70 14.98
C ARG A 167 2.52 10.13 14.47
N GLY A 168 3.58 10.60 13.81
CA GLY A 168 3.64 11.96 13.26
C GLY A 168 2.58 12.24 12.20
N ASN A 169 1.95 11.20 11.63
CA ASN A 169 1.03 11.33 10.50
C ASN A 169 -0.41 10.89 10.79
N LEU A 170 -0.69 10.23 11.93
CA LEU A 170 -2.05 9.78 12.28
C LEU A 170 -3.09 10.90 12.22
N ALA A 171 -2.76 12.09 12.75
CA ALA A 171 -3.69 13.22 12.79
C ALA A 171 -4.06 13.81 11.41
N ARG A 172 -3.26 13.50 10.38
CA ARG A 172 -3.45 13.97 9.00
C ARG A 172 -4.12 12.91 8.10
N ALA A 173 -4.19 11.67 8.57
CA ALA A 173 -4.67 10.54 7.79
C ALA A 173 -6.15 10.27 8.05
N GLU A 174 -6.82 9.75 7.03
CA GLU A 174 -8.23 9.37 7.08
C GLU A 174 -8.45 8.01 6.37
N GLY A 175 -9.56 7.35 6.66
CA GLY A 175 -9.99 6.13 5.97
C GLY A 175 -8.93 5.03 5.97
N GLY A 176 -8.70 4.43 4.81
CA GLY A 176 -7.73 3.31 4.64
C GLY A 176 -6.31 3.68 5.03
N THR A 177 -5.85 4.90 4.73
CA THR A 177 -4.50 5.34 5.07
C THR A 177 -4.31 5.48 6.59
N LEU A 178 -5.32 5.96 7.31
CA LEU A 178 -5.29 6.00 8.78
C LEU A 178 -5.19 4.59 9.36
N ALA A 179 -6.01 3.66 8.86
CA ALA A 179 -5.96 2.28 9.31
C ALA A 179 -4.62 1.60 8.98
N ALA A 180 -4.03 1.88 7.81
CA ALA A 180 -2.71 1.38 7.42
C ALA A 180 -1.61 1.87 8.37
N LEU A 181 -1.61 3.17 8.71
CA LEU A 181 -0.67 3.75 9.68
C LEU A 181 -0.84 3.16 11.09
N HIS A 182 -2.08 2.86 11.53
CA HIS A 182 -2.30 2.12 12.79
C HIS A 182 -1.70 0.72 12.73
N CYS A 183 -1.87 0.00 11.62
CA CYS A 183 -1.24 -1.32 11.44
C CYS A 183 0.30 -1.23 11.50
N GLY A 184 0.88 -0.26 10.80
CA GLY A 184 2.33 -0.01 10.83
C GLY A 184 2.83 0.34 12.23
N LEU A 185 2.07 1.15 12.98
CA LEU A 185 2.40 1.50 14.37
C LEU A 185 2.33 0.28 15.30
N VAL A 186 1.31 -0.57 15.15
CA VAL A 186 1.22 -1.84 15.90
C VAL A 186 2.42 -2.73 15.60
N ASN A 187 2.82 -2.84 14.32
CA ASN A 187 3.97 -3.64 13.92
C ASN A 187 5.29 -3.08 14.50
N SER A 188 5.47 -1.75 14.48
CA SER A 188 6.66 -1.12 15.04
C SER A 188 6.76 -1.30 16.56
N LEU A 189 5.65 -1.22 17.28
CA LEU A 189 5.60 -1.47 18.73
C LEU A 189 5.89 -2.95 19.06
N ASN A 190 5.36 -3.87 18.25
CA ASN A 190 5.66 -5.29 18.38
C ASN A 190 7.15 -5.57 18.18
N GLY A 191 7.77 -4.98 17.16
CA GLY A 191 9.19 -5.12 16.89
C GLY A 191 10.09 -4.57 18.01
N GLN A 192 9.60 -3.58 18.75
CA GLN A 192 10.26 -3.05 19.97
C GLN A 192 10.02 -3.91 21.22
N GLY A 193 9.22 -4.98 21.15
CA GLY A 193 8.79 -5.77 22.32
C GLY A 193 7.77 -5.06 23.21
N ARG A 194 7.20 -3.93 22.77
CA ARG A 194 6.21 -3.12 23.51
C ARG A 194 4.78 -3.64 23.25
N TYR A 195 4.57 -4.91 23.55
CA TYR A 195 3.35 -5.63 23.20
C TYR A 195 2.08 -5.06 23.85
N GLN A 196 2.18 -4.51 25.09
CA GLN A 196 1.05 -3.85 25.75
C GLN A 196 0.61 -2.60 24.98
N ASP A 197 1.58 -1.79 24.54
CA ASP A 197 1.33 -0.58 23.77
C ASP A 197 0.75 -0.93 22.40
N ALA A 198 1.25 -2.00 21.76
CA ALA A 198 0.72 -2.51 20.49
C ALA A 198 -0.76 -2.89 20.60
N LEU A 199 -1.17 -3.60 21.67
CA LEU A 199 -2.57 -3.94 21.93
C LEU A 199 -3.43 -2.70 22.23
N ALA A 200 -2.89 -1.73 22.95
CA ALA A 200 -3.60 -0.49 23.21
C ALA A 200 -3.84 0.30 21.91
N GLU A 201 -2.87 0.30 21.00
CA GLU A 201 -2.97 0.96 19.71
C GLU A 201 -3.93 0.22 18.76
N ALA A 202 -3.88 -1.12 18.71
CA ALA A 202 -4.79 -1.91 17.91
C ALA A 202 -6.27 -1.64 18.24
N ARG A 203 -6.60 -1.39 19.52
CA ARG A 203 -7.95 -1.04 19.97
C ARG A 203 -8.41 0.36 19.52
N ARG A 204 -7.50 1.24 19.14
CA ARG A 204 -7.81 2.60 18.63
C ARG A 204 -8.13 2.60 17.14
N SER A 205 -7.69 1.58 16.43
CA SER A 205 -7.94 1.49 14.99
C SER A 205 -9.42 1.30 14.72
N VAL A 206 -9.94 2.08 13.79
CA VAL A 206 -11.34 1.99 13.36
C VAL A 206 -11.42 1.01 12.17
N PRO A 207 -12.38 0.08 12.17
CA PRO A 207 -12.58 -0.80 11.04
C PRO A 207 -12.85 -0.03 9.75
N VAL A 208 -12.12 -0.36 8.68
CA VAL A 208 -12.32 0.22 7.35
C VAL A 208 -12.72 -0.87 6.35
N ARG A 209 -13.42 -0.47 5.28
CA ARG A 209 -13.83 -1.38 4.20
C ARG A 209 -12.74 -1.61 3.15
N ASP A 210 -11.50 -1.36 3.50
CA ASP A 210 -10.37 -1.55 2.59
C ASP A 210 -9.87 -3.00 2.64
N ARG A 211 -10.25 -3.79 1.65
CA ARG A 211 -9.86 -5.20 1.53
C ARG A 211 -8.34 -5.40 1.54
N SER A 212 -7.57 -4.44 1.05
CA SER A 212 -6.11 -4.54 1.04
C SER A 212 -5.49 -4.57 2.44
N LEU A 213 -6.25 -4.17 3.47
CA LEU A 213 -5.83 -4.18 4.87
C LEU A 213 -6.33 -5.40 5.65
N SER A 214 -7.18 -6.25 5.04
CA SER A 214 -7.75 -7.42 5.73
C SER A 214 -6.67 -8.27 6.39
N GLY A 215 -6.91 -8.62 7.65
CA GLY A 215 -6.02 -9.42 8.48
C GLY A 215 -4.80 -8.68 9.05
N ARG A 216 -4.36 -7.53 8.50
CA ARG A 216 -3.12 -6.84 8.96
C ARG A 216 -3.15 -6.53 10.46
N LEU A 217 -4.22 -5.90 10.92
CA LEU A 217 -4.36 -5.53 12.32
C LEU A 217 -4.49 -6.76 13.24
N GLY A 218 -5.26 -7.75 12.81
CA GLY A 218 -5.44 -9.02 13.53
C GLY A 218 -4.12 -9.78 13.70
N MET A 219 -3.30 -9.83 12.66
CA MET A 219 -1.96 -10.41 12.73
C MET A 219 -1.07 -9.68 13.74
N GLY A 220 -1.04 -8.34 13.69
CA GLY A 220 -0.29 -7.54 14.66
C GLY A 220 -0.79 -7.73 16.10
N THR A 221 -2.10 -7.88 16.28
CA THR A 221 -2.72 -8.19 17.59
C THR A 221 -2.30 -9.58 18.08
N ALA A 222 -2.30 -10.59 17.19
CA ALA A 222 -1.86 -11.94 17.53
C ALA A 222 -0.39 -11.98 17.95
N VAL A 223 0.49 -11.25 17.26
CA VAL A 223 1.91 -11.10 17.63
C VAL A 223 2.05 -10.48 19.02
N ALA A 224 1.31 -9.41 19.30
CA ALA A 224 1.35 -8.75 20.61
C ALA A 224 0.88 -9.68 21.75
N LEU A 225 -0.23 -10.39 21.54
CA LEU A 225 -0.77 -11.36 22.51
C LEU A 225 0.22 -12.51 22.74
N HIS A 226 0.84 -13.00 21.69
CA HIS A 226 1.86 -14.04 21.76
C HIS A 226 3.09 -13.56 22.55
N GLY A 227 3.58 -12.34 22.29
CA GLY A 227 4.67 -11.74 23.05
C GLY A 227 4.39 -11.52 24.52
N LEU A 228 3.11 -11.42 24.91
CA LEU A 228 2.66 -11.34 26.31
C LEU A 228 2.42 -12.71 26.96
N GLY A 229 2.66 -13.82 26.24
CA GLY A 229 2.38 -15.16 26.72
C GLY A 229 0.89 -15.52 26.78
N ARG A 230 -0.01 -14.71 26.22
CA ARG A 230 -1.48 -14.92 26.18
C ARG A 230 -1.85 -15.87 25.03
N ARG A 231 -1.34 -17.09 25.11
CA ARG A 231 -1.33 -18.05 24.01
C ARG A 231 -2.70 -18.32 23.40
N SER A 232 -3.72 -18.64 24.21
CA SER A 232 -5.06 -18.94 23.70
C SER A 232 -5.71 -17.77 22.96
N GLU A 233 -5.47 -16.55 23.44
CA GLU A 233 -5.97 -15.34 22.79
C GLU A 233 -5.18 -15.02 21.53
N ALA A 234 -3.87 -15.24 21.53
CA ALA A 234 -3.03 -15.09 20.34
C ALA A 234 -3.44 -16.07 19.22
N GLU A 235 -3.74 -17.33 19.58
CA GLU A 235 -4.22 -18.34 18.63
C GLU A 235 -5.60 -17.96 18.06
N ALA A 236 -6.51 -17.48 18.89
CA ALA A 236 -7.82 -17.01 18.43
C ALA A 236 -7.68 -15.81 17.47
N ALA A 237 -6.87 -14.82 17.82
CA ALA A 237 -6.63 -13.64 16.98
C ALA A 237 -5.93 -14.00 15.66
N ALA A 238 -4.96 -14.94 15.68
CA ALA A 238 -4.29 -15.39 14.47
C ALA A 238 -5.23 -16.16 13.53
N ARG A 239 -6.13 -16.99 14.09
CA ARG A 239 -7.15 -17.72 13.32
C ARG A 239 -8.15 -16.75 12.68
N GLU A 240 -8.67 -15.79 13.44
CA GLU A 240 -9.58 -14.76 12.94
C GLU A 240 -8.93 -13.93 11.82
N ALA A 241 -7.67 -13.54 12.00
CA ALA A 241 -6.90 -12.82 10.99
C ALA A 241 -6.72 -13.62 9.70
N LEU A 242 -6.45 -14.92 9.80
CA LEU A 242 -6.37 -15.82 8.64
C LEU A 242 -7.72 -15.94 7.91
N GLU A 243 -8.79 -16.16 8.65
CA GLU A 243 -10.15 -16.24 8.10
C GLU A 243 -10.54 -14.92 7.38
N ASP A 244 -10.17 -13.78 7.94
CA ASP A 244 -10.40 -12.47 7.30
C ASP A 244 -9.59 -12.31 6.01
N CYS A 245 -8.33 -12.73 6.02
CA CYS A 245 -7.50 -12.78 4.81
C CYS A 245 -8.10 -13.69 3.73
N GLU A 246 -8.48 -14.92 4.09
CA GLU A 246 -9.02 -15.90 3.12
C GLU A 246 -10.37 -15.48 2.55
N ARG A 247 -11.20 -14.78 3.33
CA ARG A 247 -12.50 -14.26 2.89
C ARG A 247 -12.38 -13.06 1.96
N SER A 248 -11.39 -12.20 2.20
CA SER A 248 -11.35 -10.85 1.63
C SER A 248 -10.28 -10.66 0.55
N LEU A 249 -9.18 -11.41 0.62
CA LEU A 249 -8.04 -11.26 -0.28
C LEU A 249 -8.12 -12.24 -1.46
N TYR A 250 -7.33 -11.96 -2.48
CA TYR A 250 -7.15 -12.88 -3.61
C TYR A 250 -6.48 -14.18 -3.10
N PRO A 251 -6.85 -15.39 -3.62
CA PRO A 251 -6.40 -16.67 -3.06
C PRO A 251 -4.89 -16.85 -2.91
N ASP A 252 -4.11 -16.27 -3.83
CA ASP A 252 -2.64 -16.34 -3.82
C ASP A 252 -1.98 -15.13 -3.14
N HIS A 253 -2.75 -14.33 -2.41
CA HIS A 253 -2.21 -13.14 -1.75
C HIS A 253 -1.15 -13.54 -0.69
N PRO A 254 0.05 -12.91 -0.70
CA PRO A 254 1.15 -13.28 0.20
C PRO A 254 0.76 -13.29 1.68
N ARG A 255 -0.10 -12.37 2.11
CA ARG A 255 -0.57 -12.26 3.50
C ARG A 255 -1.32 -13.50 4.00
N ILE A 256 -2.00 -14.24 3.13
CA ILE A 256 -2.64 -15.51 3.53
C ILE A 256 -1.59 -16.50 4.00
N ARG A 257 -0.45 -16.59 3.31
CA ARG A 257 0.67 -17.44 3.73
C ARG A 257 1.27 -16.97 5.04
N GLU A 258 1.52 -15.66 5.17
CA GLU A 258 2.05 -15.05 6.39
C GLU A 258 1.14 -15.30 7.61
N ALA A 259 -0.19 -15.17 7.42
CA ALA A 259 -1.17 -15.45 8.46
C ALA A 259 -1.18 -16.94 8.89
N ARG A 260 -1.05 -17.86 7.92
CA ARG A 260 -0.92 -19.31 8.21
C ARG A 260 0.36 -19.63 8.98
N GLU A 261 1.47 -19.03 8.59
CA GLU A 261 2.76 -19.18 9.26
C GLU A 261 2.71 -18.63 10.70
N LEU A 262 2.05 -17.47 10.89
CA LEU A 262 1.84 -16.89 12.22
C LEU A 262 1.00 -17.82 13.09
N LEU A 263 -0.13 -18.32 12.58
CA LEU A 263 -1.01 -19.25 13.31
C LEU A 263 -0.23 -20.53 13.71
N ALA A 264 0.56 -21.08 12.78
CA ALA A 264 1.37 -22.27 13.06
C ALA A 264 2.39 -22.03 14.18
N ARG A 265 3.12 -20.91 14.17
CA ARG A 265 4.08 -20.52 15.22
C ARG A 265 3.41 -20.36 16.58
N VAL A 266 2.28 -19.64 16.64
CA VAL A 266 1.54 -19.41 17.88
C VAL A 266 1.02 -20.73 18.45
N THR A 267 0.52 -21.63 17.60
CA THR A 267 0.00 -22.95 18.01
C THR A 267 1.12 -23.88 18.47
N ALA A 268 2.28 -23.88 17.82
CA ALA A 268 3.46 -24.65 18.25
C ALA A 268 4.00 -24.17 19.60
N GLY A 269 3.73 -22.93 19.97
CA GLY A 269 4.23 -22.31 21.21
C GLY A 269 5.69 -21.88 21.08
N ASP A 270 6.14 -21.65 19.85
CA ASP A 270 7.48 -21.11 19.60
C ASP A 270 7.61 -19.74 20.29
N PRO A 271 8.72 -19.43 20.93
CA PRO A 271 8.90 -18.13 21.56
C PRO A 271 8.76 -17.01 20.52
N PRO A 272 8.21 -15.84 20.90
CA PRO A 272 8.22 -14.69 20.02
C PRO A 272 9.67 -14.35 19.62
N ALA A 273 9.86 -13.87 18.39
CA ALA A 273 11.19 -13.43 17.96
C ALA A 273 11.72 -12.40 18.98
N PRO A 274 12.96 -12.56 19.47
CA PRO A 274 13.52 -11.57 20.38
C PRO A 274 13.58 -10.20 19.68
N PRO A 275 13.31 -9.10 20.39
CA PRO A 275 13.52 -7.78 19.83
C PRO A 275 14.99 -7.67 19.40
N PRO A 276 15.29 -6.96 18.29
CA PRO A 276 16.65 -6.80 17.84
C PRO A 276 17.49 -6.19 18.96
N GLU A 277 18.67 -6.77 19.20
CA GLU A 277 19.63 -6.19 20.13
C GLU A 277 19.91 -4.76 19.70
N LYS A 278 19.69 -3.81 20.59
CA LYS A 278 20.03 -2.41 20.33
C LYS A 278 21.51 -2.39 19.99
N ALA A 279 21.83 -2.24 18.71
CA ALA A 279 23.20 -1.97 18.29
C ALA A 279 23.68 -0.77 19.13
N ALA A 280 24.63 -1.03 20.00
CA ALA A 280 25.25 0.02 20.80
C ALA A 280 25.79 1.06 19.81
N ARG A 281 25.06 2.15 19.65
CA ARG A 281 25.53 3.30 18.89
C ARG A 281 26.66 3.92 19.73
N GLY A 282 27.90 3.52 19.43
CA GLY A 282 29.09 4.19 19.88
C GLY A 282 29.24 5.57 19.24
#